data_3d0bc4636f753ff57e2a90db50750d23
#
_entry.id   3d0bc4636f753ff57e2a90db50750d23
#
_cell.length_a   1.000
_cell.length_b   1.000
_cell.length_c   1.000
_cell.angle_alpha   90.00
_cell.angle_beta   90.00
_cell.angle_gamma   90.00
#
_symmetry.space_group_name_H-M   'P 1'
#
loop_
_entity.id
_entity.type
_entity.pdbx_description
1 polymer ?
#
loop_
_entity_poly.entity_id
_entity_poly.type
_entity_poly.pdbx_seq_one_letter_code
_entity_poly.pdbx_strand_id
1 'polypeptide(L)'
;MKTLSELINTTDPAWPLIQEWLAEAANPVEILPRNPAAAESELIKTQVTTRSVMGAVVYETGGILIDHGWLRILGSGSAKLPRGLGSWNIGRTQAEPAAPAPYYLIADDAAGGYFALNGGGLDGIPGNVFYLPPDTPEWEDCEKGYGDFLHWALVGDL
;
A
#
# COMPACT_ATOMS: atom_id res chain seq x y z
N MET A 1 -14.12 -14.34 -6.29
CA MET A 1 -13.69 -13.23 -5.43
C MET A 1 -14.23 -13.42 -4.01
N LYS A 2 -13.46 -12.98 -3.03
CA LYS A 2 -13.90 -13.01 -1.62
C LYS A 2 -14.87 -11.86 -1.33
N THR A 3 -15.81 -12.12 -0.43
CA THR A 3 -16.75 -11.11 0.05
C THR A 3 -16.06 -10.20 1.08
N LEU A 4 -16.67 -9.05 1.38
CA LEU A 4 -16.15 -8.14 2.39
C LEU A 4 -15.95 -8.84 3.74
N SER A 5 -16.92 -9.65 4.19
CA SER A 5 -16.81 -10.35 5.47
C SER A 5 -15.67 -11.38 5.50
N GLU A 6 -15.32 -11.95 4.35
CA GLU A 6 -14.17 -12.86 4.24
C GLU A 6 -12.84 -12.12 4.26
N LEU A 7 -12.82 -10.87 3.80
CA LEU A 7 -11.61 -10.04 3.77
C LEU A 7 -11.31 -9.37 5.11
N ILE A 8 -12.34 -9.07 5.90
CA ILE A 8 -12.16 -8.48 7.23
C ILE A 8 -11.84 -9.59 8.23
N ASN A 9 -10.60 -9.60 8.73
CA ASN A 9 -10.15 -10.55 9.75
C ASN A 9 -10.34 -9.92 11.12
N THR A 10 -11.19 -10.53 11.97
CA THR A 10 -11.48 -10.03 13.31
C THR A 10 -10.67 -10.75 14.40
N THR A 11 -10.01 -11.85 14.04
CA THR A 11 -9.26 -12.68 15.00
C THR A 11 -7.82 -12.22 15.14
N ASP A 12 -7.16 -11.92 14.01
CA ASP A 12 -5.74 -11.58 13.99
C ASP A 12 -5.46 -10.50 12.93
N PRO A 13 -6.09 -9.30 13.05
CA PRO A 13 -5.86 -8.21 12.10
C PRO A 13 -4.47 -7.60 12.31
N ALA A 14 -3.88 -7.09 11.23
CA ALA A 14 -2.54 -6.47 11.30
C ALA A 14 -2.54 -5.06 11.87
N TRP A 15 -3.70 -4.41 11.99
CA TRP A 15 -3.75 -3.01 12.42
C TRP A 15 -3.09 -2.73 13.78
N PRO A 16 -3.29 -3.56 14.83
CA PRO A 16 -2.59 -3.33 16.10
C PRO A 16 -1.07 -3.33 15.97
N LEU A 17 -0.50 -4.16 15.10
CA LEU A 17 0.94 -4.17 14.83
C LEU A 17 1.38 -2.86 14.18
N ILE A 18 0.61 -2.37 13.22
CA ILE A 18 0.90 -1.08 12.56
C ILE A 18 0.82 0.06 13.58
N GLN A 19 -0.13 0.02 14.51
CA GLN A 19 -0.25 1.01 15.56
C GLN A 19 0.99 1.02 16.48
N GLU A 20 1.58 -0.15 16.76
CA GLU A 20 2.85 -0.22 17.49
C GLU A 20 3.98 0.46 16.70
N TRP A 21 4.06 0.22 15.40
CA TRP A 21 5.05 0.88 14.55
C TRP A 21 4.85 2.39 14.50
N LEU A 22 3.61 2.86 14.44
CA LEU A 22 3.29 4.28 14.45
C LEU A 22 3.75 4.95 15.75
N ALA A 23 3.61 4.24 16.89
CA ALA A 23 4.09 4.74 18.18
C ALA A 23 5.62 4.84 18.22
N GLU A 24 6.34 4.03 17.45
CA GLU A 24 7.79 4.01 17.36
C GLU A 24 8.33 4.85 16.20
N ALA A 25 7.47 5.49 15.41
CA ALA A 25 7.85 6.17 14.19
C ALA A 25 8.92 7.24 14.46
N ALA A 26 10.01 7.19 13.69
CA ALA A 26 11.07 8.18 13.73
C ALA A 26 10.84 9.31 12.73
N ASN A 27 10.06 9.05 11.68
CA ASN A 27 9.73 10.02 10.65
C ASN A 27 8.37 10.66 10.94
N PRO A 28 8.14 11.92 10.57
CA PRO A 28 6.81 12.53 10.68
C PRO A 28 5.80 11.75 9.86
N VAL A 29 4.66 11.43 10.44
CA VAL A 29 3.63 10.61 9.80
C VAL A 29 2.27 11.28 9.95
N GLU A 30 1.52 11.34 8.87
CA GLU A 30 0.11 11.72 8.89
C GLU A 30 -0.73 10.56 8.37
N ILE A 31 -1.63 10.06 9.21
CA ILE A 31 -2.62 9.06 8.81
C ILE A 31 -3.83 9.81 8.27
N LEU A 32 -4.14 9.61 6.99
CA LEU A 32 -5.25 10.30 6.36
C LEU A 32 -6.59 9.69 6.80
N PRO A 33 -7.65 10.53 6.94
CA PRO A 33 -8.94 10.08 7.45
C PRO A 33 -9.53 8.95 6.64
N ARG A 34 -10.09 7.98 7.34
CA ARG A 34 -10.81 6.85 6.76
C ARG A 34 -12.23 7.26 6.42
N ASN A 35 -12.70 6.90 5.22
CA ASN A 35 -14.11 6.95 4.85
C ASN A 35 -14.61 5.50 4.81
N PRO A 36 -15.61 5.12 5.62
CA PRO A 36 -16.05 3.72 5.70
C PRO A 36 -16.48 3.12 4.36
N ALA A 37 -17.21 3.86 3.53
CA ALA A 37 -17.67 3.35 2.24
C ALA A 37 -16.48 3.13 1.29
N ALA A 38 -15.52 4.04 1.25
CA ALA A 38 -14.32 3.91 0.45
C ALA A 38 -13.45 2.76 0.97
N ALA A 39 -13.31 2.61 2.28
CA ALA A 39 -12.56 1.53 2.89
C ALA A 39 -13.09 0.15 2.46
N GLU A 40 -14.39 -0.04 2.52
CA GLU A 40 -15.02 -1.29 2.12
C GLU A 40 -14.86 -1.54 0.61
N SER A 41 -15.13 -0.53 -0.21
CA SER A 41 -15.01 -0.63 -1.66
C SER A 41 -13.58 -0.95 -2.10
N GLU A 42 -12.59 -0.27 -1.54
CA GLU A 42 -11.19 -0.48 -1.91
C GLU A 42 -10.66 -1.81 -1.40
N LEU A 43 -11.09 -2.28 -0.23
CA LEU A 43 -10.71 -3.59 0.26
C LEU A 43 -11.22 -4.69 -0.67
N ILE A 44 -12.47 -4.60 -1.13
CA ILE A 44 -13.02 -5.55 -2.12
C ILE A 44 -12.20 -5.51 -3.41
N LYS A 45 -11.85 -4.33 -3.89
CA LYS A 45 -11.06 -4.18 -5.12
C LYS A 45 -9.65 -4.75 -5.00
N THR A 46 -9.02 -4.66 -3.84
CA THR A 46 -7.68 -5.20 -3.63
C THR A 46 -7.66 -6.71 -3.41
N GLN A 47 -8.77 -7.28 -2.90
CA GLN A 47 -8.88 -8.71 -2.58
C GLN A 47 -7.79 -9.22 -1.63
N VAL A 48 -7.33 -8.35 -0.72
CA VAL A 48 -6.42 -8.72 0.36
C VAL A 48 -7.14 -8.63 1.70
N THR A 49 -6.75 -9.47 2.66
CA THR A 49 -7.40 -9.48 3.97
C THR A 49 -6.76 -8.47 4.90
N THR A 50 -7.51 -8.03 5.92
CA THR A 50 -6.99 -7.14 6.96
C THR A 50 -6.00 -7.82 7.91
N ARG A 51 -5.79 -9.13 7.75
CA ARG A 51 -4.70 -9.85 8.41
C ARG A 51 -3.34 -9.43 7.86
N SER A 52 -3.28 -9.05 6.57
CA SER A 52 -2.06 -8.53 5.98
C SER A 52 -1.87 -7.05 6.31
N VAL A 53 -0.63 -6.61 6.33
CA VAL A 53 -0.31 -5.19 6.57
C VAL A 53 -0.92 -4.31 5.48
N MET A 54 -0.83 -4.72 4.21
CA MET A 54 -1.41 -3.97 3.10
C MET A 54 -2.93 -3.85 3.21
N GLY A 55 -3.61 -4.94 3.54
CA GLY A 55 -5.06 -4.92 3.72
C GLY A 55 -5.49 -4.03 4.87
N ALA A 56 -4.73 -4.03 5.96
CA ALA A 56 -4.99 -3.16 7.10
C ALA A 56 -4.83 -1.68 6.74
N VAL A 57 -3.79 -1.32 5.98
CA VAL A 57 -3.59 0.06 5.52
C VAL A 57 -4.76 0.52 4.67
N VAL A 58 -5.22 -0.29 3.73
CA VAL A 58 -6.36 0.03 2.86
C VAL A 58 -7.63 0.24 3.68
N TYR A 59 -7.89 -0.66 4.62
CA TYR A 59 -9.15 -0.66 5.36
C TYR A 59 -9.21 0.38 6.46
N GLU A 60 -8.08 0.64 7.13
CA GLU A 60 -8.03 1.51 8.31
C GLU A 60 -7.63 2.95 8.00
N THR A 61 -7.09 3.22 6.82
CA THR A 61 -6.60 4.57 6.47
C THR A 61 -7.05 5.02 5.09
N GLY A 62 -7.18 6.33 4.91
CA GLY A 62 -7.33 6.94 3.59
C GLY A 62 -6.01 7.03 2.82
N GLY A 63 -4.92 6.68 3.47
CA GLY A 63 -3.55 6.75 2.98
C GLY A 63 -2.62 7.19 4.10
N ILE A 64 -1.31 7.08 3.86
CA ILE A 64 -0.30 7.47 4.83
C ILE A 64 0.69 8.41 4.15
N LEU A 65 0.87 9.61 4.72
CA LEU A 65 1.88 10.56 4.27
C LEU A 65 3.04 10.52 5.25
N ILE A 66 4.24 10.28 4.74
CA ILE A 66 5.46 10.17 5.55
C ILE A 66 6.42 11.28 5.14
N ASP A 67 7.05 11.90 6.13
CA ASP A 67 7.98 13.01 5.95
C ASP A 67 7.35 14.15 5.13
N HIS A 68 6.20 14.64 5.63
CA HIS A 68 5.44 15.76 5.04
C HIS A 68 4.99 15.50 3.59
N GLY A 69 4.68 14.24 3.26
CA GLY A 69 4.24 13.86 1.93
C GLY A 69 5.37 13.55 0.96
N TRP A 70 6.61 13.46 1.44
CA TRP A 70 7.72 12.98 0.62
C TRP A 70 7.43 11.57 0.10
N LEU A 71 6.95 10.68 0.96
CA LEU A 71 6.48 9.35 0.60
C LEU A 71 4.98 9.29 0.84
N ARG A 72 4.23 8.82 -0.16
CA ARG A 72 2.77 8.71 -0.10
C ARG A 72 2.39 7.26 -0.33
N ILE A 73 1.82 6.64 0.72
CA ILE A 73 1.39 5.25 0.68
C ILE A 73 -0.12 5.21 0.47
N LEU A 74 -0.57 4.49 -0.55
CA LEU A 74 -1.98 4.44 -0.92
C LEU A 74 -2.78 3.62 0.09
N GLY A 75 -3.89 4.19 0.53
CA GLY A 75 -4.90 3.52 1.34
C GLY A 75 -6.21 3.45 0.55
N SER A 76 -7.32 3.79 1.19
CA SER A 76 -8.63 3.79 0.52
C SER A 76 -9.00 5.11 -0.14
N GLY A 77 -8.14 6.12 -0.02
CA GLY A 77 -8.38 7.45 -0.60
C GLY A 77 -8.84 8.47 0.43
N SER A 78 -8.44 9.72 0.24
CA SER A 78 -8.75 10.85 1.10
C SER A 78 -8.65 12.14 0.29
N ALA A 79 -9.11 13.26 0.84
CA ALA A 79 -9.01 14.56 0.18
C ALA A 79 -7.55 14.94 -0.17
N LYS A 80 -6.59 14.62 0.71
CA LYS A 80 -5.18 14.89 0.48
C LYS A 80 -4.49 13.88 -0.42
N LEU A 81 -5.07 12.71 -0.63
CA LEU A 81 -4.55 11.66 -1.50
C LEU A 81 -5.74 10.95 -2.14
N PRO A 82 -6.35 11.57 -3.18
CA PRO A 82 -7.63 11.09 -3.73
C PRO A 82 -7.44 9.89 -4.67
N ARG A 83 -6.74 8.86 -4.19
CA ARG A 83 -6.45 7.63 -4.92
C ARG A 83 -6.61 6.45 -3.97
N GLY A 84 -7.54 5.56 -4.28
CA GLY A 84 -7.64 4.29 -3.57
C GLY A 84 -6.72 3.24 -4.18
N LEU A 85 -6.15 2.38 -3.37
CA LEU A 85 -5.18 1.38 -3.82
C LEU A 85 -5.73 0.48 -4.93
N GLY A 86 -6.93 -0.06 -4.74
CA GLY A 86 -7.55 -0.91 -5.76
C GLY A 86 -7.93 -0.14 -7.02
N SER A 87 -8.60 0.99 -6.85
CA SER A 87 -9.03 1.84 -7.98
C SER A 87 -7.83 2.35 -8.80
N TRP A 88 -6.72 2.65 -8.14
CA TRP A 88 -5.53 3.15 -8.83
C TRP A 88 -4.90 2.10 -9.74
N ASN A 89 -4.96 0.83 -9.34
CA ASN A 89 -4.38 -0.26 -10.11
C ASN A 89 -5.29 -0.78 -11.24
N ILE A 90 -6.62 -0.74 -11.05
CA ILE A 90 -7.55 -1.18 -12.09
C ILE A 90 -7.43 -0.25 -13.31
N GLY A 91 -7.15 -0.84 -14.46
CA GLY A 91 -6.89 -0.10 -15.70
C GLY A 91 -5.42 0.32 -15.88
N ARG A 92 -4.56 0.12 -14.88
CA ARG A 92 -3.11 0.42 -14.97
C ARG A 92 -2.27 -0.85 -14.92
N THR A 93 -2.47 -1.67 -13.89
CA THR A 93 -1.68 -2.89 -13.68
C THR A 93 -2.50 -4.16 -13.79
N GLN A 94 -3.81 -4.05 -13.68
CA GLN A 94 -4.75 -5.18 -13.83
C GLN A 94 -6.02 -4.68 -14.50
N ALA A 95 -6.73 -5.61 -15.15
CA ALA A 95 -7.98 -5.28 -15.87
C ALA A 95 -9.17 -5.13 -14.91
N GLU A 96 -9.19 -5.93 -13.84
CA GLU A 96 -10.29 -6.00 -12.88
C GLU A 96 -9.79 -6.53 -11.54
N PRO A 97 -10.61 -6.43 -10.45
CA PRO A 97 -10.23 -7.01 -9.17
C PRO A 97 -9.89 -8.49 -9.28
N ALA A 98 -8.86 -8.93 -8.56
CA ALA A 98 -8.34 -10.31 -8.53
C ALA A 98 -7.73 -10.80 -9.86
N ALA A 99 -7.69 -9.97 -10.90
CA ALA A 99 -6.99 -10.32 -12.14
C ALA A 99 -5.48 -10.33 -11.92
N PRO A 100 -4.73 -11.14 -12.69
CA PRO A 100 -3.27 -11.11 -12.61
C PRO A 100 -2.71 -9.73 -12.90
N ALA A 101 -1.73 -9.31 -12.11
CA ALA A 101 -1.02 -8.06 -12.29
C ALA A 101 0.48 -8.33 -12.34
N PRO A 102 1.22 -7.86 -13.36
CA PRO A 102 2.68 -8.05 -13.40
C PRO A 102 3.37 -7.33 -12.25
N TYR A 103 2.81 -6.21 -11.82
CA TYR A 103 3.20 -5.49 -10.61
C TYR A 103 1.99 -4.70 -10.11
N TYR A 104 2.03 -4.27 -8.85
CA TYR A 104 0.90 -3.61 -8.20
C TYR A 104 1.38 -2.33 -7.52
N LEU A 105 0.93 -1.18 -7.99
CA LEU A 105 1.36 0.13 -7.47
C LEU A 105 0.84 0.34 -6.07
N ILE A 106 1.73 0.66 -5.11
CA ILE A 106 1.39 0.81 -3.70
C ILE A 106 1.70 2.19 -3.12
N ALA A 107 2.64 2.91 -3.72
CA ALA A 107 3.11 4.19 -3.20
C ALA A 107 3.83 4.98 -4.27
N ASP A 108 4.05 6.25 -4.02
CA ASP A 108 4.94 7.08 -4.83
C ASP A 108 5.64 8.11 -3.94
N ASP A 109 6.62 8.81 -4.49
CA ASP A 109 7.31 9.87 -3.78
C ASP A 109 7.16 11.22 -4.48
N ALA A 110 7.53 12.29 -3.79
CA ALA A 110 7.38 13.65 -4.30
C ALA A 110 8.31 13.96 -5.48
N ALA A 111 9.35 13.15 -5.69
CA ALA A 111 10.23 13.29 -6.85
C ALA A 111 9.64 12.69 -8.13
N GLY A 112 8.55 11.94 -8.04
CA GLY A 112 7.91 11.29 -9.17
C GLY A 112 8.26 9.83 -9.34
N GLY A 113 8.90 9.20 -8.35
CA GLY A 113 9.17 7.77 -8.34
C GLY A 113 7.97 6.96 -7.89
N TYR A 114 7.92 5.69 -8.27
CA TYR A 114 6.84 4.77 -7.93
C TYR A 114 7.35 3.56 -7.17
N PHE A 115 6.53 3.07 -6.22
CA PHE A 115 6.78 1.81 -5.54
C PHE A 115 5.70 0.82 -5.94
N ALA A 116 6.10 -0.42 -6.23
CA ALA A 116 5.16 -1.48 -6.59
C ALA A 116 5.58 -2.80 -5.99
N LEU A 117 4.59 -3.67 -5.73
CA LEU A 117 4.83 -5.06 -5.42
C LEU A 117 5.06 -5.82 -6.73
N ASN A 118 6.07 -6.69 -6.74
CA ASN A 118 6.29 -7.57 -7.87
C ASN A 118 5.22 -8.66 -7.89
N GLY A 119 4.40 -8.67 -8.94
CA GLY A 119 3.39 -9.69 -9.16
C GLY A 119 3.88 -10.83 -10.05
N GLY A 120 5.19 -10.86 -10.34
CA GLY A 120 5.82 -11.85 -11.22
C GLY A 120 6.32 -11.28 -12.54
N GLY A 121 5.98 -10.02 -12.85
CA GLY A 121 6.39 -9.35 -14.09
C GLY A 121 7.68 -8.53 -13.98
N LEU A 122 8.19 -8.35 -12.75
CA LEU A 122 9.46 -7.67 -12.53
C LEU A 122 10.56 -8.69 -12.27
N ASP A 123 11.78 -8.33 -12.63
CA ASP A 123 12.94 -9.22 -12.51
C ASP A 123 13.43 -9.27 -11.07
N GLY A 124 12.95 -10.25 -10.32
CA GLY A 124 13.27 -10.44 -8.92
C GLY A 124 12.22 -11.26 -8.19
N ILE A 125 12.28 -11.26 -6.86
CA ILE A 125 11.43 -12.09 -6.02
C ILE A 125 9.97 -11.57 -6.03
N PRO A 126 8.98 -12.39 -6.40
CA PRO A 126 7.57 -11.98 -6.30
C PRO A 126 7.19 -11.62 -4.87
N GLY A 127 6.40 -10.57 -4.72
CA GLY A 127 5.99 -10.06 -3.42
C GLY A 127 6.93 -9.02 -2.81
N ASN A 128 8.13 -8.86 -3.35
CA ASN A 128 9.01 -7.77 -2.93
C ASN A 128 8.54 -6.44 -3.48
N VAL A 129 8.81 -5.37 -2.74
CA VAL A 129 8.59 -4.00 -3.17
C VAL A 129 9.74 -3.58 -4.08
N PHE A 130 9.41 -2.98 -5.21
CA PHE A 130 10.35 -2.42 -6.18
C PHE A 130 10.12 -0.92 -6.29
N TYR A 131 11.19 -0.19 -6.57
CA TYR A 131 11.16 1.25 -6.79
C TYR A 131 11.52 1.58 -8.23
N LEU A 132 10.73 2.43 -8.88
CA LEU A 132 11.01 2.99 -10.20
C LEU A 132 11.40 4.45 -10.03
N PRO A 133 12.69 4.80 -10.14
CA PRO A 133 13.12 6.20 -10.06
C PRO A 133 12.51 7.03 -11.19
N PRO A 134 12.30 8.35 -10.99
CA PRO A 134 11.67 9.19 -11.99
C PRO A 134 12.53 9.42 -13.24
N ASP A 135 13.84 9.22 -13.13
CA ASP A 135 14.81 9.53 -14.18
C ASP A 135 15.40 8.31 -14.86
N THR A 136 15.00 7.10 -14.46
CA THR A 136 15.43 5.85 -15.10
C THR A 136 14.24 4.95 -15.38
N PRO A 137 14.29 4.13 -16.46
CA PRO A 137 13.21 3.19 -16.77
C PRO A 137 13.36 1.83 -16.09
N GLU A 138 14.26 1.71 -15.12
CA GLU A 138 14.58 0.43 -14.50
C GLU A 138 14.05 0.35 -13.07
N TRP A 139 13.35 -0.75 -12.76
CA TRP A 139 12.90 -1.06 -11.42
C TRP A 139 14.04 -1.58 -10.57
N GLU A 140 14.11 -1.11 -9.32
CA GLU A 140 15.10 -1.53 -8.33
C GLU A 140 14.43 -2.33 -7.23
N ASP A 141 14.96 -3.53 -6.94
CA ASP A 141 14.44 -4.37 -5.85
C ASP A 141 14.81 -3.75 -4.50
N CYS A 142 13.81 -3.44 -3.69
CA CYS A 142 14.02 -2.91 -2.34
C CYS A 142 14.37 -4.03 -1.33
N GLU A 143 14.32 -5.29 -1.76
CA GLU A 143 14.64 -6.48 -0.95
C GLU A 143 13.74 -6.62 0.29
N LYS A 144 12.51 -6.11 0.20
CA LYS A 144 11.53 -6.12 1.29
C LYS A 144 10.14 -6.43 0.75
N GLY A 145 9.34 -7.18 1.53
CA GLY A 145 7.90 -7.26 1.32
C GLY A 145 7.20 -6.00 1.81
N TYR A 146 5.88 -5.95 1.64
CA TYR A 146 5.10 -4.76 1.98
C TYR A 146 5.22 -4.38 3.47
N GLY A 147 5.10 -5.35 4.37
CA GLY A 147 5.17 -5.07 5.81
C GLY A 147 6.51 -4.47 6.23
N ASP A 148 7.60 -5.04 5.75
CA ASP A 148 8.95 -4.55 6.05
C ASP A 148 9.19 -3.19 5.40
N PHE A 149 8.63 -2.97 4.22
CA PHE A 149 8.69 -1.67 3.54
C PHE A 149 7.98 -0.58 4.37
N LEU A 150 6.78 -0.85 4.85
CA LEU A 150 6.04 0.10 5.69
C LEU A 150 6.80 0.37 6.99
N HIS A 151 7.29 -0.67 7.64
CA HIS A 151 8.07 -0.53 8.87
C HIS A 151 9.31 0.35 8.64
N TRP A 152 10.05 0.09 7.57
CA TRP A 152 11.20 0.91 7.20
C TRP A 152 10.80 2.38 6.96
N ALA A 153 9.69 2.62 6.25
CA ALA A 153 9.22 3.97 5.96
C ALA A 153 8.89 4.75 7.24
N LEU A 154 8.35 4.06 8.25
CA LEU A 154 7.95 4.68 9.52
C LEU A 154 9.14 4.90 10.45
N VAL A 155 10.04 3.95 10.58
CA VAL A 155 11.09 3.96 11.62
C VAL A 155 12.50 4.04 11.07
N GLY A 156 12.71 3.84 9.78
CA GLY A 156 14.03 3.80 9.15
C GLY A 156 14.49 5.16 8.64
N ASP A 157 15.67 5.15 8.01
CA ASP A 157 16.21 6.32 7.32
C ASP A 157 15.66 6.35 5.89
N LEU A 158 15.00 7.43 5.56
CA LEU A 158 14.46 7.65 4.21
C LEU A 158 15.51 8.21 3.25
#